data_840257062182a811f44e374db994d2f0
#
_entry.id   840257062182a811f44e374db994d2f0
#
_cell.length_a   1.000
_cell.length_b   1.000
_cell.length_c   1.000
_cell.angle_alpha   90.00
_cell.angle_beta   90.00
_cell.angle_gamma   90.00
#
_symmetry.space_group_name_H-M   'P 1'
#
loop_
_entity.id
_entity.type
_entity.pdbx_description
1 polymer ?
#
loop_
_entity_poly.entity_id
_entity_poly.type
_entity_poly.pdbx_seq_one_letter_code
_entity_poly.pdbx_strand_id
1 'polypeptide(L)'
;MYYDKDAARGAEATFLWFTEEVGELAAAVRNGTSEELHEEFADVLAWLVTIANIKGVDLTQALFQKYGSGCPGCGKLTCGCPDSEKP
;
A
#
# COMPACT_ATOMS: atom_id res chain seq x y z
N MET A 1 -12.88 -6.58 -4.94
CA MET A 1 -12.45 -7.81 -5.65
C MET A 1 -12.91 -9.04 -4.91
N TYR A 2 -12.50 -9.26 -3.70
CA TYR A 2 -12.94 -10.40 -2.88
C TYR A 2 -13.79 -9.96 -1.70
N TYR A 3 -14.72 -9.04 -1.93
CA TYR A 3 -15.40 -8.33 -0.84
C TYR A 3 -16.12 -9.22 0.17
N ASP A 4 -16.95 -10.15 -0.30
CA ASP A 4 -17.71 -11.01 0.61
C ASP A 4 -16.82 -11.91 1.45
N LYS A 5 -15.79 -12.45 0.83
CA LYS A 5 -14.81 -13.30 1.48
C LYS A 5 -13.98 -12.52 2.50
N ASP A 6 -13.58 -11.30 2.12
CA ASP A 6 -12.77 -10.42 2.95
C ASP A 6 -13.55 -9.89 4.14
N ALA A 7 -14.82 -9.53 3.93
CA ALA A 7 -15.69 -9.07 5.01
C ALA A 7 -15.92 -10.18 6.03
N ALA A 8 -16.08 -11.44 5.58
CA ALA A 8 -16.25 -12.59 6.47
C ALA A 8 -14.96 -12.89 7.26
N ARG A 9 -13.81 -12.66 6.64
CA ARG A 9 -12.50 -12.87 7.27
C ARG A 9 -12.19 -11.79 8.32
N GLY A 10 -12.60 -10.54 8.04
CA GLY A 10 -12.33 -9.38 8.88
C GLY A 10 -11.03 -8.69 8.52
N ALA A 11 -10.93 -7.42 8.92
CA ALA A 11 -9.79 -6.57 8.58
C ALA A 11 -8.49 -7.06 9.22
N GLU A 12 -8.56 -7.56 10.45
CA GLU A 12 -7.36 -7.99 11.17
C GLU A 12 -6.72 -9.21 10.52
N ALA A 13 -7.51 -10.22 10.16
CA ALA A 13 -7.00 -11.41 9.48
C ALA A 13 -6.49 -11.06 8.09
N THR A 14 -7.18 -10.18 7.38
CA THR A 14 -6.75 -9.70 6.07
C THR A 14 -5.44 -8.93 6.17
N PHE A 15 -5.24 -8.16 7.24
CA PHE A 15 -3.99 -7.43 7.45
C PHE A 15 -2.81 -8.38 7.66
N LEU A 16 -3.02 -9.52 8.32
CA LEU A 16 -1.96 -10.53 8.47
C LEU A 16 -1.52 -11.09 7.11
N TRP A 17 -2.49 -11.35 6.22
CA TRP A 17 -2.17 -11.78 4.85
C TRP A 17 -1.42 -10.67 4.09
N PHE A 18 -1.84 -9.42 4.25
CA PHE A 18 -1.15 -8.28 3.66
C PHE A 18 0.31 -8.21 4.11
N THR A 19 0.56 -8.39 5.40
CA THR A 19 1.91 -8.37 5.96
C THR A 19 2.79 -9.46 5.35
N GLU A 20 2.21 -10.66 5.12
CA GLU A 20 2.92 -11.76 4.46
C GLU A 20 3.30 -11.37 3.02
N GLU A 21 2.38 -10.74 2.29
CA GLU A 21 2.65 -10.30 0.92
C GLU A 21 3.73 -9.20 0.87
N VAL A 22 3.75 -8.32 1.86
CA VAL A 22 4.81 -7.32 1.98
C VAL A 22 6.18 -7.99 2.15
N GLY A 23 6.24 -9.07 2.91
CA GLY A 23 7.46 -9.86 3.05
C GLY A 23 7.91 -10.48 1.73
N GLU A 24 6.97 -11.01 0.95
CA GLU A 24 7.28 -11.55 -0.38
C GLU A 24 7.76 -10.46 -1.33
N LEU A 25 7.15 -9.27 -1.28
CA LEU A 25 7.61 -8.13 -2.05
C LEU A 25 9.04 -7.76 -1.66
N ALA A 26 9.36 -7.74 -0.37
CA ALA A 26 10.70 -7.43 0.09
C ALA A 26 11.73 -8.41 -0.47
N ALA A 27 11.40 -9.70 -0.52
CA ALA A 27 12.27 -10.71 -1.11
C ALA A 27 12.45 -10.47 -2.61
N ALA A 28 11.38 -10.12 -3.33
CA ALA A 28 11.45 -9.84 -4.76
C ALA A 28 12.29 -8.59 -5.06
N VAL A 29 12.18 -7.56 -4.22
CA VAL A 29 13.01 -6.35 -4.34
C VAL A 29 14.49 -6.70 -4.20
N ARG A 30 14.80 -7.63 -3.29
CA ARG A 30 16.18 -8.03 -3.04
C ARG A 30 16.76 -8.88 -4.16
N ASN A 31 16.07 -9.93 -4.58
CA ASN A 31 16.61 -10.96 -5.48
C ASN A 31 15.67 -11.44 -6.57
N GLY A 32 14.50 -10.85 -6.72
CA GLY A 32 13.51 -11.32 -7.67
C GLY A 32 13.79 -10.91 -9.11
N THR A 33 13.15 -11.61 -10.02
CA THR A 33 13.13 -11.22 -11.43
C THR A 33 12.18 -10.04 -11.63
N SER A 34 12.25 -9.42 -12.82
CA SER A 34 11.30 -8.34 -13.16
C SER A 34 9.85 -8.80 -13.08
N GLU A 35 9.57 -10.02 -13.55
CA GLU A 35 8.21 -10.59 -13.50
C GLU A 35 7.74 -10.80 -12.08
N GLU A 36 8.58 -11.39 -11.23
CA GLU A 36 8.26 -11.59 -9.82
C GLU A 36 8.00 -10.27 -9.11
N LEU A 37 8.81 -9.26 -9.41
CA LEU A 37 8.66 -7.94 -8.81
C LEU A 37 7.29 -7.33 -9.18
N HIS A 38 6.89 -7.41 -10.46
CA HIS A 38 5.59 -6.91 -10.90
C HIS A 38 4.44 -7.65 -10.20
N GLU A 39 4.54 -8.96 -10.08
CA GLU A 39 3.52 -9.77 -9.41
C GLU A 39 3.38 -9.38 -7.95
N GLU A 40 4.50 -9.23 -7.24
CA GLU A 40 4.46 -8.92 -5.81
C GLU A 40 3.94 -7.50 -5.56
N PHE A 41 4.28 -6.54 -6.39
CA PHE A 41 3.68 -5.21 -6.30
C PHE A 41 2.17 -5.26 -6.51
N ALA A 42 1.70 -6.02 -7.48
CA ALA A 42 0.28 -6.17 -7.74
C ALA A 42 -0.44 -6.80 -6.55
N ASP A 43 0.15 -7.84 -5.97
CA ASP A 43 -0.44 -8.54 -4.82
C ASP A 43 -0.53 -7.62 -3.60
N VAL A 44 0.53 -6.88 -3.29
CA VAL A 44 0.54 -5.95 -2.17
C VAL A 44 -0.52 -4.87 -2.37
N LEU A 45 -0.61 -4.31 -3.57
CA LEU A 45 -1.62 -3.29 -3.86
C LEU A 45 -3.03 -3.85 -3.71
N ALA A 46 -3.28 -5.05 -4.22
CA ALA A 46 -4.60 -5.69 -4.13
C ALA A 46 -5.02 -5.90 -2.67
N TRP A 47 -4.13 -6.38 -1.83
CA TRP A 47 -4.42 -6.57 -0.41
C TRP A 47 -4.64 -5.24 0.31
N LEU A 48 -3.87 -4.22 -0.04
CA LEU A 48 -4.04 -2.88 0.53
C LEU A 48 -5.43 -2.32 0.18
N VAL A 49 -5.84 -2.42 -1.07
CA VAL A 49 -7.17 -1.99 -1.54
C VAL A 49 -8.26 -2.75 -0.78
N THR A 50 -8.07 -4.05 -0.61
CA THR A 50 -9.02 -4.89 0.12
C THR A 50 -9.22 -4.42 1.55
N ILE A 51 -8.14 -4.15 2.27
CA ILE A 51 -8.21 -3.66 3.65
C ILE A 51 -8.92 -2.32 3.69
N ALA A 52 -8.58 -1.41 2.78
CA ALA A 52 -9.22 -0.10 2.70
C ALA A 52 -10.71 -0.24 2.49
N ASN A 53 -11.14 -1.14 1.61
CA ASN A 53 -12.57 -1.39 1.36
C ASN A 53 -13.27 -1.91 2.61
N ILE A 54 -12.65 -2.83 3.34
CA ILE A 54 -13.23 -3.36 4.58
C ILE A 54 -13.42 -2.24 5.60
N LYS A 55 -12.48 -1.33 5.68
CA LYS A 55 -12.51 -0.21 6.64
C LYS A 55 -13.26 1.02 6.12
N GLY A 56 -13.81 0.96 4.92
CA GLY A 56 -14.57 2.08 4.35
C GLY A 56 -13.69 3.27 3.93
N VAL A 57 -12.44 3.02 3.59
CA VAL A 57 -11.50 4.06 3.16
C VAL A 57 -11.40 4.09 1.64
N ASP A 58 -11.63 5.26 1.05
CA ASP A 58 -11.36 5.51 -0.36
C ASP A 58 -9.89 5.88 -0.49
N LEU A 59 -9.09 4.98 -1.05
CA LEU A 59 -7.63 5.19 -1.17
C LEU A 59 -7.26 6.37 -2.05
N THR A 60 -8.00 6.59 -3.14
CA THR A 60 -7.75 7.72 -4.02
C THR A 60 -7.96 9.03 -3.28
N GLN A 61 -9.06 9.12 -2.54
CA GLN A 61 -9.36 10.31 -1.74
C GLN A 61 -8.33 10.50 -0.63
N ALA A 62 -7.97 9.43 0.07
CA ALA A 62 -6.98 9.49 1.14
C ALA A 62 -5.63 9.99 0.62
N LEU A 63 -5.20 9.47 -0.52
CA LEU A 63 -3.96 9.87 -1.15
C LEU A 63 -4.00 11.34 -1.55
N PHE A 64 -5.09 11.78 -2.18
CA PHE A 64 -5.26 13.16 -2.61
C PHE A 64 -5.30 14.13 -1.42
N GLN A 65 -6.00 13.78 -0.36
CA GLN A 65 -6.10 14.64 0.83
C GLN A 65 -4.74 14.87 1.48
N LYS A 66 -3.90 13.84 1.50
CA LYS A 66 -2.59 13.96 2.14
C LYS A 66 -1.53 14.55 1.21
N TYR A 67 -1.51 14.13 -0.05
CA TYR A 67 -0.43 14.47 -0.98
C TYR A 67 -0.86 15.32 -2.17
N GLY A 68 -2.13 15.66 -2.28
CA GLY A 68 -2.66 16.40 -3.43
C GLY A 68 -2.06 17.78 -3.61
N SER A 69 -1.52 18.38 -2.55
CA SER A 69 -0.85 19.69 -2.60
C SER A 69 0.68 19.56 -2.58
N GLY A 70 1.21 18.36 -2.80
CA GLY A 70 2.64 18.09 -2.74
C GLY A 70 3.05 17.44 -1.43
N CYS A 71 4.34 17.49 -1.10
CA CYS A 71 4.86 16.86 0.10
C CYS A 71 4.25 17.47 1.36
N PRO A 72 3.71 16.65 2.28
CA PRO A 72 3.13 17.16 3.53
C PRO A 72 4.15 17.86 4.43
N GLY A 73 5.43 17.51 4.30
CA GLY A 73 6.49 18.09 5.13
C GLY A 73 6.97 19.45 4.63
N CYS A 74 7.13 19.64 3.33
CA CYS A 74 7.67 20.87 2.77
C CYS A 74 6.74 21.58 1.76
N GLY A 75 5.64 20.97 1.38
CA GLY A 75 4.66 21.52 0.46
C GLY A 75 5.10 21.55 -1.01
N LYS A 76 6.23 20.98 -1.35
CA LYS A 76 6.75 20.98 -2.72
C LYS A 76 6.25 19.76 -3.48
N LEU A 77 6.04 19.91 -4.79
CA LEU A 77 5.67 18.78 -5.65
C LEU A 77 6.79 17.74 -5.69
N THR A 78 8.03 18.19 -5.71
CA THR A 78 9.19 17.33 -5.50
C THR A 78 9.69 17.58 -4.10
N CYS A 79 9.72 16.55 -3.26
CA CYS A 79 10.06 16.70 -1.86
C CYS A 79 11.46 17.29 -1.67
N GLY A 80 11.55 18.36 -0.86
CA GLY A 80 12.81 18.98 -0.45
C GLY A 80 13.17 18.72 1.00
N CYS A 81 12.46 17.81 1.67
CA CYS A 81 12.78 17.45 3.06
C CYS A 81 14.13 16.72 3.14
N PRO A 82 14.84 16.82 4.29
CA PRO A 82 16.03 16.02 4.49
C PRO A 82 15.75 14.52 4.36
N ASP A 83 16.71 13.77 3.84
CA ASP A 83 16.56 12.31 3.67
C ASP A 83 16.29 11.58 4.96
N SER A 84 16.64 12.15 6.09
CA SER A 84 16.38 11.59 7.42
C SER A 84 14.95 11.72 7.87
N GLU A 85 14.12 12.51 7.18
CA GLU A 85 12.74 12.74 7.53
C GLU A 85 11.80 12.02 6.59
N LYS A 86 10.69 11.49 7.14
CA LYS A 86 9.62 10.94 6.32
C LYS A 86 8.60 12.02 6.02
N PRO A 87 8.08 12.07 4.78
CA PRO A 87 7.02 13.01 4.44
C PRO A 87 5.72 12.73 5.18
#